data_00d518bb77e58c08aee6a62fd0d9c640
#
_entry.id   00d518bb77e58c08aee6a62fd0d9c640
#
_cell.length_a   1.000
_cell.length_b   1.000
_cell.length_c   1.000
_cell.angle_alpha   90.00
_cell.angle_beta   90.00
_cell.angle_gamma   90.00
#
_symmetry.space_group_name_H-M   'P 1'
#
loop_
_entity.id
_entity.type
_entity.pdbx_description
1 polymer ?
#
loop_
_entity_poly.entity_id
_entity_poly.type
_entity_poly.pdbx_seq_one_letter_code
_entity_poly.pdbx_strand_id
1 'polypeptide(L)'
;MNDITNKLIAENLSLLSLCNFDQYNYILSENTKFKADMNRLILDNNALYVENQRLHNVLQLLDMQYNKLQNDISKCRPKLNHTNSTVKHSNFMNTIFKPNRFSFDKENTDTLIENIKDIDDIINLAPMWKNIRHDQILNKLQYLAPVLIKLNNMIGLKDIKNEFFKKIIYYVKNPHNNEYLHTIFTGPPGVGKTEIAKLYAQLFVRLGILKTDNFIEIKRTDLVGEYLGQTAPKTKELLESAMGGVLFLDEAYSLGSSGKEDSYSKEAIDMINQYLSERKGEFMFIIAGYEDDIENCLLAHNKGMKRRFQSHYKINGYNAEEMVEIFLQKIKQLNYTTDISRNKLIEFFKENLSSFKYFGGDVEKLVNEIKYIQCVRIFNQNIDSKNIIFSDIEKAFTKLNIKNDDSHLSLYA
;
A
#
# COMPACT_ATOMS: atom_id res chain seq x y z
N MET A 1 -9.20 15.08 15.14
CA MET A 1 -9.24 13.95 16.08
C MET A 1 -10.23 14.12 17.23
N ASN A 2 -10.28 15.28 17.91
CA ASN A 2 -11.26 15.51 18.99
C ASN A 2 -12.72 15.37 18.57
N ASP A 3 -13.09 15.72 17.35
CA ASP A 3 -14.46 15.66 16.85
C ASP A 3 -14.95 14.23 16.59
N ILE A 4 -14.09 13.35 16.07
CA ILE A 4 -14.41 11.94 15.83
C ILE A 4 -14.56 11.20 17.17
N THR A 5 -13.70 11.50 18.13
CA THR A 5 -13.75 10.91 19.47
C THR A 5 -15.01 11.33 20.22
N ASN A 6 -15.41 12.59 20.11
CA ASN A 6 -16.64 13.09 20.74
C ASN A 6 -17.90 12.52 20.07
N LYS A 7 -17.89 12.31 18.75
CA LYS A 7 -19.00 11.68 18.02
C LYS A 7 -19.17 10.21 18.37
N LEU A 8 -18.06 9.46 18.48
CA LEU A 8 -18.08 8.06 18.94
C LEU A 8 -18.55 7.93 20.40
N ILE A 9 -18.17 8.86 21.26
CA ILE A 9 -18.65 8.90 22.66
C ILE A 9 -20.16 9.18 22.69
N ALA A 10 -20.67 10.10 21.88
CA ALA A 10 -22.11 10.40 21.81
C ALA A 10 -22.95 9.24 21.26
N GLU A 11 -22.46 8.52 20.25
CA GLU A 11 -23.11 7.32 19.69
C GLU A 11 -23.11 6.17 20.73
N ASN A 12 -22.01 5.96 21.45
CA ASN A 12 -21.97 4.98 22.54
C ASN A 12 -22.90 5.33 23.71
N LEU A 13 -23.03 6.61 24.05
CA LEU A 13 -23.97 7.05 25.09
C LEU A 13 -25.45 6.81 24.72
N SER A 14 -25.81 6.89 23.44
CA SER A 14 -27.16 6.58 22.98
C SER A 14 -27.50 5.06 23.08
N LEU A 15 -26.49 4.20 22.92
CA LEU A 15 -26.63 2.75 23.08
C LEU A 15 -26.72 2.32 24.57
N LEU A 16 -26.15 3.13 25.46
CA LEU A 16 -26.12 2.86 26.90
C LEU A 16 -27.46 3.06 27.60
N SER A 17 -28.42 3.76 27.00
CA SER A 17 -29.79 3.91 27.55
C SER A 17 -30.60 2.60 27.57
N LEU A 18 -30.08 1.54 26.96
CA LEU A 18 -30.70 0.21 26.87
C LEU A 18 -30.10 -0.84 27.79
N CYS A 19 -29.02 -0.47 28.56
CA CYS A 19 -28.29 -1.39 29.38
C CYS A 19 -28.69 -1.29 30.86
N ASN A 20 -28.58 -2.42 31.58
CA ASN A 20 -28.72 -2.51 33.01
C ASN A 20 -27.57 -1.72 33.73
N PHE A 21 -27.80 -1.16 34.94
CA PHE A 21 -26.91 -0.24 35.63
C PHE A 21 -25.49 -0.78 35.87
N ASP A 22 -25.33 -2.08 36.07
CA ASP A 22 -24.02 -2.73 36.29
C ASP A 22 -23.22 -2.85 34.96
N GLN A 23 -23.89 -3.15 33.87
CA GLN A 23 -23.32 -3.14 32.52
C GLN A 23 -22.93 -1.73 32.10
N TYR A 24 -23.73 -0.72 32.44
CA TYR A 24 -23.41 0.69 32.22
C TYR A 24 -22.11 1.10 32.90
N ASN A 25 -21.96 0.79 34.19
CA ASN A 25 -20.75 1.12 34.97
C ASN A 25 -19.51 0.38 34.46
N TYR A 26 -19.64 -0.87 34.00
CA TYR A 26 -18.56 -1.63 33.40
C TYR A 26 -18.08 -0.97 32.11
N ILE A 27 -19.01 -0.66 31.20
CA ILE A 27 -18.69 -0.01 29.90
C ILE A 27 -18.11 1.38 30.13
N LEU A 28 -18.57 2.13 31.12
CA LEU A 28 -18.04 3.44 31.48
C LEU A 28 -16.58 3.33 31.96
N SER A 29 -16.26 2.32 32.78
CA SER A 29 -14.91 2.07 33.25
C SER A 29 -13.93 1.68 32.12
N GLU A 30 -14.36 0.81 31.20
CA GLU A 30 -13.57 0.42 30.03
C GLU A 30 -13.35 1.60 29.07
N ASN A 31 -14.36 2.44 28.84
CA ASN A 31 -14.23 3.64 28.02
C ASN A 31 -13.27 4.67 28.62
N THR A 32 -13.26 4.84 29.95
CA THR A 32 -12.32 5.73 30.63
C THR A 32 -10.88 5.22 30.53
N LYS A 33 -10.67 3.90 30.66
CA LYS A 33 -9.38 3.24 30.47
C LYS A 33 -8.89 3.38 29.03
N PHE A 34 -9.75 3.08 28.06
CA PHE A 34 -9.43 3.25 26.64
C PHE A 34 -9.05 4.70 26.29
N LYS A 35 -9.76 5.69 26.85
CA LYS A 35 -9.43 7.11 26.67
C LYS A 35 -8.06 7.47 27.25
N ALA A 36 -7.70 6.89 28.41
CA ALA A 36 -6.39 7.08 29.01
C ALA A 36 -5.28 6.45 28.17
N ASP A 37 -5.47 5.25 27.65
CA ASP A 37 -4.52 4.55 26.78
C ASP A 37 -4.34 5.29 25.43
N MET A 38 -5.42 5.79 24.84
CA MET A 38 -5.36 6.65 23.64
C MET A 38 -4.56 7.93 23.87
N ASN A 39 -4.78 8.61 25.01
CA ASN A 39 -4.02 9.81 25.35
C ASN A 39 -2.53 9.50 25.56
N ARG A 40 -2.21 8.36 26.17
CA ARG A 40 -0.83 7.90 26.34
C ARG A 40 -0.16 7.63 24.98
N LEU A 41 -0.84 6.92 24.06
CA LEU A 41 -0.33 6.68 22.70
C LEU A 41 -0.11 7.97 21.91
N ILE A 42 -0.96 8.98 22.09
CA ILE A 42 -0.78 10.29 21.46
C ILE A 42 0.45 11.00 22.02
N LEU A 43 0.69 10.94 23.34
CA LEU A 43 1.87 11.53 23.96
C LEU A 43 3.15 10.80 23.52
N ASP A 44 3.15 9.48 23.47
CA ASP A 44 4.27 8.67 23.02
C ASP A 44 4.59 8.94 21.53
N ASN A 45 3.59 9.07 20.67
CA ASN A 45 3.76 9.43 19.26
C ASN A 45 4.33 10.86 19.09
N ASN A 46 3.87 11.81 19.90
CA ASN A 46 4.42 13.17 19.85
C ASN A 46 5.87 13.21 20.34
N ALA A 47 6.22 12.45 21.36
CA ALA A 47 7.60 12.32 21.85
C ALA A 47 8.52 11.70 20.79
N LEU A 48 8.06 10.64 20.11
CA LEU A 48 8.79 10.01 19.00
C LEU A 48 8.97 10.98 17.80
N TYR A 49 7.95 11.79 17.51
CA TYR A 49 8.05 12.81 16.45
C TYR A 49 9.11 13.87 16.76
N VAL A 50 9.14 14.38 18.02
CA VAL A 50 10.13 15.37 18.47
C VAL A 50 11.55 14.77 18.43
N GLU A 51 11.72 13.53 18.86
CA GLU A 51 13.03 12.86 18.84
C GLU A 51 13.51 12.58 17.41
N ASN A 52 12.62 12.21 16.49
CA ASN A 52 12.95 12.08 15.07
C ASN A 52 13.39 13.41 14.44
N GLN A 53 12.74 14.52 14.79
CA GLN A 53 13.16 15.85 14.35
C GLN A 53 14.55 16.21 14.89
N ARG A 54 14.80 15.89 16.17
CA ARG A 54 16.10 16.09 16.79
C ARG A 54 17.21 15.29 16.11
N LEU A 55 16.96 14.01 15.83
CA LEU A 55 17.88 13.14 15.13
C LEU A 55 18.17 13.63 13.71
N HIS A 56 17.15 14.11 13.01
CA HIS A 56 17.31 14.70 11.68
C HIS A 56 18.25 15.92 11.70
N ASN A 57 18.04 16.83 12.66
CA ASN A 57 18.90 18.00 12.84
C ASN A 57 20.36 17.64 13.18
N VAL A 58 20.54 16.61 14.01
CA VAL A 58 21.89 16.09 14.34
C VAL A 58 22.57 15.51 13.11
N LEU A 59 21.85 14.76 12.28
CA LEU A 59 22.37 14.23 11.01
C LEU A 59 22.80 15.34 10.06
N GLN A 60 22.00 16.39 9.91
CA GLN A 60 22.37 17.56 9.08
C GLN A 60 23.64 18.25 9.58
N LEU A 61 23.79 18.42 10.90
CA LEU A 61 25.00 19.00 11.49
C LEU A 61 26.24 18.11 11.26
N LEU A 62 26.09 16.79 11.38
CA LEU A 62 27.16 15.84 11.11
C LEU A 62 27.59 15.85 9.64
N ASP A 63 26.63 15.95 8.71
CA ASP A 63 26.93 16.07 7.28
C ASP A 63 27.67 17.36 6.95
N MET A 64 27.28 18.48 7.56
CA MET A 64 28.01 19.75 7.41
C MET A 64 29.45 19.66 7.96
N GLN A 65 29.65 19.03 9.12
CA GLN A 65 30.98 18.81 9.70
C GLN A 65 31.83 17.85 8.84
N TYR A 66 31.23 16.79 8.32
CA TYR A 66 31.91 15.85 7.43
C TYR A 66 32.39 16.54 6.14
N ASN A 67 31.53 17.32 5.50
CA ASN A 67 31.88 18.07 4.30
C ASN A 67 32.97 19.11 4.55
N LYS A 68 32.96 19.76 5.72
CA LYS A 68 34.03 20.68 6.15
C LYS A 68 35.36 19.96 6.31
N LEU A 69 35.38 18.81 7.00
CA LEU A 69 36.57 17.97 7.18
C LEU A 69 37.12 17.47 5.84
N GLN A 70 36.28 17.05 4.91
CA GLN A 70 36.71 16.65 3.56
C GLN A 70 37.38 17.80 2.81
N ASN A 71 36.84 19.02 2.91
CA ASN A 71 37.42 20.20 2.32
C ASN A 71 38.77 20.56 2.96
N ASP A 72 38.90 20.43 4.27
CA ASP A 72 40.15 20.71 4.98
C ASP A 72 41.24 19.66 4.66
N ILE A 73 40.86 18.37 4.53
CA ILE A 73 41.76 17.31 4.07
C ILE A 73 42.24 17.57 2.63
N SER A 74 41.35 18.02 1.75
CA SER A 74 41.69 18.34 0.36
C SER A 74 42.71 19.51 0.25
N LYS A 75 42.58 20.49 1.16
CA LYS A 75 43.50 21.63 1.24
C LYS A 75 44.88 21.28 1.84
N CYS A 76 44.95 20.23 2.67
CA CYS A 76 46.19 19.77 3.30
C CYS A 76 47.02 18.81 2.42
N ARG A 77 46.45 18.21 1.38
CA ARG A 77 47.15 17.26 0.48
C ARG A 77 48.35 17.81 -0.29
N PRO A 78 48.47 19.09 -0.66
CA PRO A 78 49.65 19.58 -1.40
C PRO A 78 50.92 19.78 -0.55
N LYS A 79 50.85 19.67 0.78
CA LYS A 79 52.02 19.99 1.66
C LYS A 79 52.77 18.76 2.19
N LEU A 80 52.42 17.55 1.79
CA LEU A 80 53.02 16.31 2.31
C LEU A 80 54.00 15.59 1.38
N ASN A 81 54.41 16.22 0.29
CA ASN A 81 55.50 15.70 -0.55
C ASN A 81 56.84 16.41 -0.22
N HIS A 82 57.47 16.05 0.83
CA HIS A 82 58.91 16.16 1.15
C HIS A 82 59.10 16.34 2.66
N THR A 83 59.24 15.25 3.37
CA THR A 83 60.30 15.04 4.38
C THR A 83 60.09 13.68 5.04
N ASN A 84 61.05 12.80 4.82
CA ASN A 84 61.27 11.62 5.65
C ASN A 84 61.68 12.08 7.05
N SER A 85 60.83 11.89 8.04
CA SER A 85 61.25 11.78 9.44
C SER A 85 60.18 11.04 10.24
N THR A 86 60.58 9.90 10.71
CA THR A 86 59.90 9.07 11.70
C THR A 86 59.54 9.87 12.94
N VAL A 87 58.26 10.09 13.18
CA VAL A 87 57.74 10.48 14.49
C VAL A 87 56.61 9.52 14.89
N LYS A 88 56.94 8.72 15.91
CA LYS A 88 56.02 7.87 16.67
C LYS A 88 55.06 8.75 17.45
N HIS A 89 53.89 9.05 16.85
CA HIS A 89 52.71 9.58 17.58
C HIS A 89 51.46 8.97 17.00
N SER A 90 51.17 7.76 17.40
CA SER A 90 49.92 7.10 17.00
C SER A 90 49.22 6.24 18.03
N ASN A 91 49.58 6.31 19.31
CA ASN A 91 48.98 5.39 20.29
C ASN A 91 47.90 6.02 21.21
N PHE A 92 47.55 7.31 21.07
CA PHE A 92 46.58 7.92 21.97
C PHE A 92 45.15 8.07 21.36
N MET A 93 45.03 8.16 20.05
CA MET A 93 43.73 8.28 19.37
C MET A 93 43.04 6.92 19.07
N ASN A 94 43.79 5.83 19.11
CA ASN A 94 43.26 4.48 18.83
C ASN A 94 42.54 3.82 20.01
N THR A 95 42.50 4.46 21.18
CA THR A 95 41.91 3.87 22.38
C THR A 95 40.47 4.38 22.67
N ILE A 96 40.04 5.51 22.06
CA ILE A 96 38.75 6.14 22.34
C ILE A 96 37.69 5.84 21.27
N PHE A 97 38.09 5.57 20.04
CA PHE A 97 37.23 5.12 18.97
C PHE A 97 37.80 3.86 18.33
N LYS A 98 37.57 2.72 18.95
CA LYS A 98 37.45 1.48 18.19
C LYS A 98 36.03 1.48 17.62
N PRO A 99 35.81 1.87 16.35
CA PRO A 99 34.71 1.30 15.64
C PRO A 99 35.03 -0.19 15.64
N ASN A 100 34.16 -1.02 16.17
CA ASN A 100 34.16 -2.44 15.83
C ASN A 100 34.12 -2.48 14.31
N ARG A 101 35.29 -2.52 13.68
CA ARG A 101 35.45 -2.94 12.30
C ARG A 101 35.13 -4.44 12.29
N PHE A 102 33.87 -4.76 12.27
CA PHE A 102 33.44 -5.86 11.47
C PHE A 102 33.72 -5.40 10.04
N SER A 103 34.90 -5.75 9.51
CA SER A 103 35.14 -5.79 8.09
C SER A 103 34.15 -6.80 7.54
N PHE A 104 33.01 -6.31 7.05
CA PHE A 104 32.22 -7.07 6.12
C PHE A 104 33.08 -7.21 4.90
N ASP A 105 33.57 -8.41 4.69
CA ASP A 105 34.31 -8.75 3.49
C ASP A 105 33.38 -8.44 2.32
N LYS A 106 33.89 -7.70 1.35
CA LYS A 106 33.19 -7.35 0.12
C LYS A 106 32.63 -8.61 -0.59
N GLU A 107 33.33 -9.72 -0.44
CA GLU A 107 32.92 -11.06 -0.85
C GLU A 107 31.58 -11.51 -0.26
N ASN A 108 31.26 -11.15 1.00
CA ASN A 108 29.99 -11.51 1.64
C ASN A 108 28.79 -10.67 1.15
N THR A 109 29.01 -9.41 0.74
CA THR A 109 27.92 -8.58 0.19
C THR A 109 27.60 -8.95 -1.24
N ASP A 110 28.59 -9.27 -2.06
CA ASP A 110 28.41 -9.70 -3.44
C ASP A 110 27.65 -11.03 -3.51
N THR A 111 27.97 -11.99 -2.65
CA THR A 111 27.23 -13.25 -2.53
C THR A 111 25.79 -13.08 -2.04
N LEU A 112 25.53 -12.11 -1.15
CA LEU A 112 24.17 -11.78 -0.74
C LEU A 112 23.35 -11.20 -1.91
N ILE A 113 23.92 -10.29 -2.70
CA ILE A 113 23.28 -9.71 -3.88
C ILE A 113 22.97 -10.77 -4.93
N GLU A 114 23.88 -11.70 -5.18
CA GLU A 114 23.70 -12.80 -6.14
C GLU A 114 22.58 -13.77 -5.73
N ASN A 115 22.34 -13.92 -4.44
CA ASN A 115 21.31 -14.79 -3.90
C ASN A 115 19.91 -14.17 -3.88
N ILE A 116 19.76 -12.88 -4.18
CA ILE A 116 18.44 -12.21 -4.24
C ILE A 116 17.76 -12.55 -5.57
N LYS A 117 16.74 -13.40 -5.53
CA LYS A 117 16.00 -13.89 -6.69
C LYS A 117 14.54 -13.45 -6.71
N ASP A 118 13.99 -13.10 -5.56
CA ASP A 118 12.60 -12.71 -5.40
C ASP A 118 12.39 -11.68 -4.25
N ILE A 119 11.12 -11.37 -4.00
CA ILE A 119 10.71 -10.43 -2.94
C ILE A 119 11.01 -10.99 -1.55
N ASP A 120 10.87 -12.29 -1.35
CA ASP A 120 11.10 -12.93 -0.06
C ASP A 120 12.56 -12.82 0.36
N ASP A 121 13.47 -12.96 -0.59
CA ASP A 121 14.91 -12.77 -0.33
C ASP A 121 15.21 -11.33 0.14
N ILE A 122 14.55 -10.33 -0.47
CA ILE A 122 14.69 -8.92 -0.01
C ILE A 122 14.13 -8.75 1.40
N ILE A 123 12.99 -9.34 1.71
CA ILE A 123 12.38 -9.27 3.04
C ILE A 123 13.30 -9.90 4.08
N ASN A 124 13.97 -11.01 3.74
CA ASN A 124 14.90 -11.72 4.60
C ASN A 124 16.20 -10.95 4.88
N LEU A 125 16.51 -9.89 4.14
CA LEU A 125 17.60 -8.96 4.49
C LEU A 125 17.28 -8.09 5.70
N ALA A 126 16.02 -7.89 6.05
CA ALA A 126 15.61 -6.97 7.12
C ALA A 126 16.25 -7.26 8.49
N PRO A 127 16.38 -8.50 8.98
CA PRO A 127 17.09 -8.81 10.22
C PRO A 127 18.60 -8.52 10.19
N MET A 128 19.18 -8.46 8.98
CA MET A 128 20.62 -8.32 8.77
C MET A 128 21.07 -6.86 8.61
N TRP A 129 20.20 -5.88 8.83
CA TRP A 129 20.43 -4.47 8.53
C TRP A 129 21.73 -3.90 9.13
N LYS A 130 22.11 -4.33 10.34
CA LYS A 130 23.35 -3.86 10.99
C LYS A 130 24.59 -4.20 10.17
N ASN A 131 24.50 -5.28 9.44
CA ASN A 131 25.62 -5.86 8.69
C ASN A 131 25.68 -5.29 7.28
N ILE A 132 24.56 -4.96 6.67
CA ILE A 132 24.43 -4.55 5.26
C ILE A 132 24.34 -3.03 5.06
N ARG A 133 24.19 -2.24 6.12
CA ARG A 133 23.98 -0.78 6.06
C ARG A 133 25.04 0.01 5.30
N HIS A 134 26.24 -0.55 5.11
CA HIS A 134 27.35 0.07 4.41
C HIS A 134 27.32 -0.19 2.89
N ASP A 135 26.56 -1.18 2.45
CA ASP A 135 26.32 -1.43 1.03
C ASP A 135 25.09 -0.63 0.55
N GLN A 136 25.30 0.16 -0.50
CA GLN A 136 24.25 1.06 -1.00
C GLN A 136 23.05 0.33 -1.60
N ILE A 137 23.30 -0.81 -2.27
CA ILE A 137 22.24 -1.61 -2.91
C ILE A 137 21.44 -2.33 -1.85
N LEU A 138 22.11 -3.07 -0.97
CA LEU A 138 21.45 -3.84 0.10
C LEU A 138 20.68 -2.94 1.06
N ASN A 139 21.21 -1.76 1.39
CA ASN A 139 20.54 -0.79 2.23
C ASN A 139 19.26 -0.25 1.59
N LYS A 140 19.29 0.06 0.29
CA LYS A 140 18.08 0.47 -0.46
C LYS A 140 17.05 -0.65 -0.49
N LEU A 141 17.46 -1.89 -0.79
CA LEU A 141 16.56 -3.04 -0.83
C LEU A 141 15.91 -3.29 0.53
N GLN A 142 16.68 -3.26 1.61
CA GLN A 142 16.17 -3.43 2.96
C GLN A 142 15.14 -2.35 3.34
N TYR A 143 15.33 -1.10 2.88
CA TYR A 143 14.39 -0.01 3.14
C TYR A 143 13.00 -0.26 2.51
N LEU A 144 12.90 -1.14 1.51
CA LEU A 144 11.65 -1.56 0.89
C LEU A 144 10.90 -2.62 1.71
N ALA A 145 11.57 -3.34 2.61
CA ALA A 145 11.01 -4.49 3.32
C ALA A 145 9.61 -4.27 3.93
N PRO A 146 9.27 -3.14 4.60
CA PRO A 146 7.94 -2.95 5.18
C PRO A 146 6.81 -2.93 4.14
N VAL A 147 7.07 -2.43 2.93
CA VAL A 147 6.09 -2.41 1.83
C VAL A 147 6.04 -3.78 1.16
N LEU A 148 7.19 -4.43 0.99
CA LEU A 148 7.28 -5.76 0.41
C LEU A 148 6.60 -6.82 1.28
N ILE A 149 6.66 -6.72 2.61
CA ILE A 149 5.89 -7.58 3.53
C ILE A 149 4.39 -7.43 3.28
N LYS A 150 3.89 -6.20 3.13
CA LYS A 150 2.47 -5.95 2.83
C LYS A 150 2.09 -6.54 1.47
N LEU A 151 2.93 -6.34 0.46
CA LEU A 151 2.73 -6.89 -0.88
C LEU A 151 2.75 -8.42 -0.86
N ASN A 152 3.68 -9.02 -0.12
CA ASN A 152 3.79 -10.48 -0.01
C ASN A 152 2.58 -11.10 0.70
N ASN A 153 2.00 -10.40 1.67
CA ASN A 153 0.77 -10.80 2.35
C ASN A 153 -0.50 -10.68 1.49
N MET A 154 -0.44 -10.01 0.33
CA MET A 154 -1.53 -10.06 -0.64
C MET A 154 -1.59 -11.45 -1.26
N ILE A 155 -2.78 -12.02 -1.26
CA ILE A 155 -3.00 -13.38 -1.75
C ILE A 155 -2.93 -13.42 -3.27
N GLY A 156 -2.33 -14.47 -3.82
CA GLY A 156 -2.10 -14.61 -5.26
C GLY A 156 -1.07 -13.63 -5.81
N LEU A 157 -1.34 -13.09 -7.00
CA LEU A 157 -0.56 -12.02 -7.66
C LEU A 157 0.89 -12.41 -7.98
N LYS A 158 1.20 -13.69 -8.14
CA LYS A 158 2.57 -14.19 -8.32
C LYS A 158 3.30 -13.51 -9.47
N ASP A 159 2.66 -13.37 -10.62
CA ASP A 159 3.26 -12.76 -11.81
C ASP A 159 3.55 -11.27 -11.58
N ILE A 160 2.62 -10.55 -10.94
CA ILE A 160 2.79 -9.14 -10.62
C ILE A 160 3.90 -8.92 -9.60
N LYS A 161 3.99 -9.77 -8.57
CA LYS A 161 5.08 -9.75 -7.59
C LYS A 161 6.43 -9.93 -8.27
N ASN A 162 6.54 -10.85 -9.22
CA ASN A 162 7.76 -11.08 -10.00
C ASN A 162 8.11 -9.86 -10.88
N GLU A 163 7.13 -9.25 -11.52
CA GLU A 163 7.36 -8.05 -12.32
C GLU A 163 7.77 -6.84 -11.44
N PHE A 164 7.18 -6.71 -10.26
CA PHE A 164 7.59 -5.69 -9.29
C PHE A 164 9.03 -5.91 -8.82
N PHE A 165 9.40 -7.16 -8.54
CA PHE A 165 10.78 -7.50 -8.21
C PHE A 165 11.76 -7.05 -9.30
N LYS A 166 11.51 -7.37 -10.57
CA LYS A 166 12.35 -6.93 -11.69
C LYS A 166 12.48 -5.41 -11.74
N LYS A 167 11.38 -4.69 -11.56
CA LYS A 167 11.38 -3.22 -11.53
C LYS A 167 12.17 -2.66 -10.35
N ILE A 168 12.01 -3.23 -9.16
CA ILE A 168 12.77 -2.83 -7.98
C ILE A 168 14.27 -2.94 -8.27
N ILE A 169 14.73 -4.09 -8.76
CA ILE A 169 16.14 -4.30 -9.07
C ILE A 169 16.63 -3.30 -10.14
N TYR A 170 15.81 -3.05 -11.15
CA TYR A 170 16.13 -2.09 -12.20
C TYR A 170 16.32 -0.66 -11.64
N TYR A 171 15.39 -0.16 -10.83
CA TYR A 171 15.46 1.19 -10.27
C TYR A 171 16.50 1.34 -9.14
N VAL A 172 16.79 0.28 -8.41
CA VAL A 172 17.91 0.28 -7.44
C VAL A 172 19.24 0.49 -8.16
N LYS A 173 19.42 -0.13 -9.34
CA LYS A 173 20.61 0.02 -10.17
C LYS A 173 20.65 1.31 -10.98
N ASN A 174 19.49 1.86 -11.35
CA ASN A 174 19.34 3.02 -12.24
C ASN A 174 18.47 4.13 -11.60
N PRO A 175 18.90 4.76 -10.48
CA PRO A 175 18.06 5.66 -9.69
C PRO A 175 17.74 7.00 -10.39
N HIS A 176 18.48 7.38 -11.44
CA HIS A 176 18.32 8.66 -12.14
C HIS A 176 17.66 8.51 -13.51
N ASN A 177 16.88 7.47 -13.70
CA ASN A 177 16.26 7.22 -14.99
C ASN A 177 15.01 8.12 -15.17
N ASN A 178 15.03 8.93 -16.21
CA ASN A 178 13.88 9.80 -16.59
C ASN A 178 12.93 9.02 -17.51
N GLU A 179 12.21 8.06 -16.94
CA GLU A 179 11.22 7.24 -17.66
C GLU A 179 9.79 7.65 -17.33
N TYR A 180 8.85 7.18 -18.17
CA TYR A 180 7.44 7.28 -17.82
C TYR A 180 7.11 6.30 -16.70
N LEU A 181 6.56 6.82 -15.60
CA LEU A 181 6.19 6.01 -14.42
C LEU A 181 4.73 5.54 -14.48
N HIS A 182 4.00 5.98 -15.53
CA HIS A 182 2.55 5.76 -15.61
C HIS A 182 2.23 4.29 -15.81
N THR A 183 1.19 3.83 -15.11
CA THR A 183 0.89 2.40 -14.92
C THR A 183 -0.59 2.12 -15.10
N ILE A 184 -0.91 1.00 -15.72
CA ILE A 184 -2.27 0.48 -15.88
C ILE A 184 -2.43 -0.79 -15.03
N PHE A 185 -3.48 -0.84 -14.22
CA PHE A 185 -3.92 -2.05 -13.54
C PHE A 185 -5.28 -2.50 -14.10
N THR A 186 -5.31 -3.65 -14.75
CA THR A 186 -6.54 -4.23 -15.28
C THR A 186 -6.95 -5.48 -14.51
N GLY A 187 -8.24 -5.75 -14.46
CA GLY A 187 -8.79 -6.96 -13.86
C GLY A 187 -10.23 -6.81 -13.37
N PRO A 188 -10.85 -7.91 -12.95
CA PRO A 188 -12.23 -7.91 -12.47
C PRO A 188 -12.37 -7.09 -11.17
N PRO A 189 -13.60 -6.75 -10.76
CA PRO A 189 -13.84 -6.03 -9.51
C PRO A 189 -13.51 -6.92 -8.30
N GLY A 190 -13.10 -6.29 -7.19
CA GLY A 190 -12.83 -7.00 -5.93
C GLY A 190 -11.54 -7.80 -5.88
N VAL A 191 -10.64 -7.68 -6.87
CA VAL A 191 -9.31 -8.35 -6.87
C VAL A 191 -8.20 -7.52 -6.20
N GLY A 192 -8.50 -6.33 -5.68
CA GLY A 192 -7.54 -5.51 -4.94
C GLY A 192 -6.73 -4.55 -5.80
N LYS A 193 -7.22 -4.10 -6.97
CA LYS A 193 -6.55 -3.12 -7.85
C LYS A 193 -6.07 -1.88 -7.11
N THR A 194 -6.93 -1.29 -6.30
CA THR A 194 -6.62 -0.07 -5.52
C THR A 194 -5.54 -0.32 -4.47
N GLU A 195 -5.60 -1.46 -3.77
CA GLU A 195 -4.60 -1.81 -2.75
C GLU A 195 -3.21 -2.04 -3.36
N ILE A 196 -3.14 -2.76 -4.48
CA ILE A 196 -1.85 -2.99 -5.15
C ILE A 196 -1.29 -1.70 -5.74
N ALA A 197 -2.15 -0.80 -6.24
CA ALA A 197 -1.73 0.52 -6.74
C ALA A 197 -1.12 1.37 -5.61
N LYS A 198 -1.71 1.36 -4.41
CA LYS A 198 -1.16 2.03 -3.21
C LYS A 198 0.20 1.47 -2.81
N LEU A 199 0.35 0.14 -2.80
CA LEU A 199 1.64 -0.50 -2.48
C LEU A 199 2.69 -0.21 -3.55
N TYR A 200 2.30 -0.23 -4.83
CA TYR A 200 3.18 0.14 -5.94
C TYR A 200 3.67 1.58 -5.82
N ALA A 201 2.79 2.53 -5.53
CA ALA A 201 3.15 3.91 -5.26
C ALA A 201 4.16 4.03 -4.10
N GLN A 202 3.89 3.36 -2.97
CA GLN A 202 4.79 3.34 -1.81
C GLN A 202 6.17 2.77 -2.12
N LEU A 203 6.27 1.77 -3.01
CA LEU A 203 7.57 1.24 -3.47
C LEU A 203 8.37 2.33 -4.19
N PHE A 204 7.75 3.10 -5.08
CA PHE A 204 8.44 4.16 -5.83
C PHE A 204 8.86 5.35 -4.96
N VAL A 205 8.09 5.67 -3.93
CA VAL A 205 8.49 6.65 -2.91
C VAL A 205 9.72 6.16 -2.14
N ARG A 206 9.70 4.91 -1.68
CA ARG A 206 10.84 4.32 -0.94
C ARG A 206 12.09 4.11 -1.79
N LEU A 207 11.93 3.89 -3.08
CA LEU A 207 13.03 3.88 -4.05
C LEU A 207 13.63 5.27 -4.27
N GLY A 208 12.98 6.34 -3.77
CA GLY A 208 13.41 7.73 -3.98
C GLY A 208 13.13 8.26 -5.39
N ILE A 209 12.26 7.60 -6.14
CA ILE A 209 11.85 8.01 -7.50
C ILE A 209 10.74 9.06 -7.42
N LEU A 210 9.75 8.82 -6.56
CA LEU A 210 8.74 9.81 -6.21
C LEU A 210 9.19 10.60 -4.97
N LYS A 211 8.88 11.90 -4.94
CA LYS A 211 9.32 12.83 -3.90
C LYS A 211 8.42 12.82 -2.67
N THR A 212 7.14 12.49 -2.86
CA THR A 212 6.12 12.51 -1.82
C THR A 212 5.31 11.22 -1.84
N ASP A 213 4.73 10.86 -0.71
CA ASP A 213 3.78 9.76 -0.55
C ASP A 213 2.33 10.18 -0.82
N ASN A 214 2.15 11.36 -1.44
CA ASN A 214 0.84 11.87 -1.79
C ASN A 214 0.18 10.96 -2.83
N PHE A 215 -0.91 10.29 -2.43
CA PHE A 215 -1.71 9.40 -3.27
C PHE A 215 -3.12 9.99 -3.37
N ILE A 216 -3.42 10.59 -4.53
CA ILE A 216 -4.70 11.24 -4.79
C ILE A 216 -5.57 10.29 -5.59
N GLU A 217 -6.62 9.80 -4.98
CA GLU A 217 -7.64 8.96 -5.61
C GLU A 217 -8.71 9.85 -6.22
N ILE A 218 -8.95 9.71 -7.52
CA ILE A 218 -9.89 10.53 -8.29
C ILE A 218 -10.86 9.66 -9.08
N LYS A 219 -11.99 10.26 -9.40
CA LYS A 219 -13.02 9.72 -10.29
C LYS A 219 -13.27 10.68 -11.45
N ARG A 220 -14.03 10.24 -12.45
CA ARG A 220 -14.44 11.10 -13.58
C ARG A 220 -15.01 12.45 -13.14
N THR A 221 -15.87 12.46 -12.10
CA THR A 221 -16.49 13.69 -11.58
C THR A 221 -15.51 14.72 -11.05
N ASP A 222 -14.32 14.29 -10.64
CA ASP A 222 -13.28 15.17 -10.14
C ASP A 222 -12.52 15.86 -11.27
N LEU A 223 -12.49 15.25 -12.45
CA LEU A 223 -11.82 15.74 -13.65
C LEU A 223 -12.72 16.66 -14.49
N VAL A 224 -13.98 16.26 -14.67
CA VAL A 224 -14.92 16.92 -15.57
C VAL A 224 -15.59 18.11 -14.89
N GLY A 225 -15.67 19.23 -15.58
CA GLY A 225 -16.38 20.43 -15.12
C GLY A 225 -17.88 20.31 -15.35
N GLU A 226 -18.64 21.14 -14.65
CA GLU A 226 -20.12 21.23 -14.80
C GLU A 226 -20.52 22.06 -16.03
N TYR A 227 -19.68 23.03 -16.40
CA TYR A 227 -19.94 23.95 -17.52
C TYR A 227 -18.80 23.95 -18.53
N LEU A 228 -19.09 24.40 -19.75
CA LEU A 228 -18.10 24.54 -20.82
C LEU A 228 -16.90 25.40 -20.36
N GLY A 229 -15.68 24.95 -20.66
CA GLY A 229 -14.43 25.62 -20.32
C GLY A 229 -13.93 25.41 -18.90
N GLN A 230 -14.61 24.64 -18.05
CA GLN A 230 -14.17 24.35 -16.68
C GLN A 230 -13.33 23.05 -16.57
N THR A 231 -13.46 22.14 -17.54
CA THR A 231 -12.82 20.82 -17.47
C THR A 231 -11.30 20.93 -17.52
N ALA A 232 -10.73 21.66 -18.47
CA ALA A 232 -9.28 21.78 -18.60
C ALA A 232 -8.61 22.43 -17.36
N PRO A 233 -9.11 23.58 -16.81
CA PRO A 233 -8.56 24.15 -15.58
C PRO A 233 -8.66 23.20 -14.38
N LYS A 234 -9.81 22.53 -14.18
CA LYS A 234 -10.05 21.60 -13.09
C LYS A 234 -9.13 20.37 -13.17
N THR A 235 -9.03 19.79 -14.36
CA THR A 235 -8.11 18.65 -14.61
C THR A 235 -6.66 19.06 -14.38
N LYS A 236 -6.26 20.26 -14.84
CA LYS A 236 -4.92 20.82 -14.63
C LYS A 236 -4.58 20.96 -13.15
N GLU A 237 -5.46 21.54 -12.36
CA GLU A 237 -5.28 21.71 -10.92
C GLU A 237 -5.04 20.38 -10.20
N LEU A 238 -5.82 19.35 -10.54
CA LEU A 238 -5.63 18.00 -10.01
C LEU A 238 -4.28 17.39 -10.39
N LEU A 239 -3.87 17.54 -11.65
CA LEU A 239 -2.57 17.05 -12.12
C LEU A 239 -1.42 17.79 -11.41
N GLU A 240 -1.52 19.09 -11.20
CA GLU A 240 -0.53 19.88 -10.46
C GLU A 240 -0.46 19.48 -8.98
N SER A 241 -1.60 19.18 -8.36
CA SER A 241 -1.64 18.71 -6.97
C SER A 241 -0.98 17.34 -6.74
N ALA A 242 -0.88 16.53 -7.80
CA ALA A 242 -0.25 15.22 -7.78
C ALA A 242 1.26 15.24 -8.06
N MET A 243 1.86 16.42 -8.33
CA MET A 243 3.28 16.52 -8.65
C MET A 243 4.16 15.99 -7.51
N GLY A 244 5.12 15.16 -7.86
CA GLY A 244 5.99 14.46 -6.93
C GLY A 244 5.40 13.20 -6.31
N GLY A 245 4.10 12.96 -6.47
CA GLY A 245 3.36 11.83 -5.93
C GLY A 245 2.62 11.01 -6.98
N VAL A 246 1.43 10.54 -6.65
CA VAL A 246 0.61 9.65 -7.48
C VAL A 246 -0.80 10.18 -7.64
N LEU A 247 -1.27 10.23 -8.87
CA LEU A 247 -2.68 10.38 -9.20
C LEU A 247 -3.23 9.02 -9.61
N PHE A 248 -4.27 8.57 -8.93
CA PHE A 248 -4.91 7.28 -9.17
C PHE A 248 -6.34 7.48 -9.66
N LEU A 249 -6.63 7.03 -10.87
CA LEU A 249 -7.96 7.05 -11.45
C LEU A 249 -8.55 5.64 -11.45
N ASP A 250 -9.52 5.42 -10.58
CA ASP A 250 -10.29 4.18 -10.58
C ASP A 250 -11.42 4.26 -11.60
N GLU A 251 -11.84 3.12 -12.11
CA GLU A 251 -12.87 3.02 -13.14
C GLU A 251 -12.63 3.94 -14.35
N ALA A 252 -11.36 3.98 -14.81
CA ALA A 252 -10.89 4.90 -15.84
C ALA A 252 -11.70 4.86 -17.14
N TYR A 253 -12.39 3.75 -17.42
CA TYR A 253 -13.31 3.62 -18.55
C TYR A 253 -14.45 4.63 -18.53
N SER A 254 -14.81 5.14 -17.34
CA SER A 254 -15.86 6.14 -17.19
C SER A 254 -15.55 7.47 -17.91
N LEU A 255 -14.27 7.76 -18.19
CA LEU A 255 -13.83 8.91 -18.99
C LEU A 255 -14.05 8.71 -20.49
N GLY A 256 -14.09 7.46 -20.96
CA GLY A 256 -14.34 7.14 -22.35
C GLY A 256 -15.75 6.64 -22.56
N SER A 257 -16.73 7.49 -22.82
CA SER A 257 -18.09 7.04 -23.04
C SER A 257 -18.24 6.30 -24.37
N SER A 258 -18.73 5.07 -24.32
CA SER A 258 -19.17 4.32 -25.48
C SER A 258 -20.43 4.97 -26.08
N GLY A 259 -20.28 5.76 -27.13
CA GLY A 259 -21.39 6.03 -28.05
C GLY A 259 -22.00 7.43 -28.12
N LYS A 260 -21.60 8.41 -27.29
CA LYS A 260 -21.85 9.85 -27.53
C LYS A 260 -20.55 10.60 -27.34
N GLU A 261 -20.20 11.50 -28.25
CA GLU A 261 -19.05 12.39 -28.09
C GLU A 261 -19.23 13.26 -26.85
N ASP A 262 -18.67 12.79 -25.72
CA ASP A 262 -18.57 13.59 -24.51
C ASP A 262 -17.38 14.52 -24.66
N SER A 263 -17.64 15.75 -25.12
CA SER A 263 -16.61 16.77 -25.34
C SER A 263 -15.84 17.10 -24.04
N TYR A 264 -16.47 17.00 -22.89
CA TYR A 264 -15.85 17.25 -21.59
C TYR A 264 -14.82 16.18 -21.22
N SER A 265 -15.17 14.90 -21.40
CA SER A 265 -14.22 13.81 -21.16
C SER A 265 -13.04 13.87 -22.12
N LYS A 266 -13.28 14.23 -23.37
CA LYS A 266 -12.21 14.43 -24.36
C LYS A 266 -11.25 15.54 -23.95
N GLU A 267 -11.77 16.69 -23.48
CA GLU A 267 -10.96 17.81 -22.99
C GLU A 267 -10.09 17.38 -21.79
N ALA A 268 -10.65 16.58 -20.84
CA ALA A 268 -9.89 16.02 -19.73
C ALA A 268 -8.79 15.06 -20.18
N ILE A 269 -9.09 14.15 -21.11
CA ILE A 269 -8.12 13.19 -21.67
C ILE A 269 -6.98 13.91 -22.39
N ASP A 270 -7.27 14.95 -23.18
CA ASP A 270 -6.26 15.72 -23.89
C ASP A 270 -5.33 16.46 -22.90
N MET A 271 -5.88 17.05 -21.84
CA MET A 271 -5.10 17.71 -20.79
C MET A 271 -4.21 16.70 -20.07
N ILE A 272 -4.75 15.53 -19.66
CA ILE A 272 -3.97 14.46 -19.05
C ILE A 272 -2.82 14.05 -20.01
N ASN A 273 -3.12 13.78 -21.26
CA ASN A 273 -2.13 13.34 -22.25
C ASN A 273 -1.00 14.37 -22.46
N GLN A 274 -1.32 15.67 -22.42
CA GLN A 274 -0.33 16.74 -22.45
C GLN A 274 0.60 16.67 -21.23
N TYR A 275 0.05 16.60 -20.02
CA TYR A 275 0.83 16.52 -18.76
C TYR A 275 1.70 15.28 -18.66
N LEU A 276 1.19 14.11 -19.09
CA LEU A 276 1.99 12.89 -19.14
C LEU A 276 3.24 13.05 -20.01
N SER A 277 3.20 13.92 -21.01
CA SER A 277 4.33 14.19 -21.91
C SER A 277 5.30 15.21 -21.36
N GLU A 278 4.76 16.33 -20.86
CA GLU A 278 5.54 17.49 -20.44
C GLU A 278 6.21 17.26 -19.06
N ARG A 279 5.55 16.50 -18.16
CA ARG A 279 5.98 16.25 -16.79
C ARG A 279 6.47 14.82 -16.58
N LYS A 280 7.22 14.30 -17.56
CA LYS A 280 7.79 12.97 -17.54
C LYS A 280 8.68 12.77 -16.31
N GLY A 281 8.42 11.71 -15.53
CA GLY A 281 9.20 11.37 -14.33
C GLY A 281 8.92 12.26 -13.10
N GLU A 282 8.09 13.30 -13.23
CA GLU A 282 7.77 14.20 -12.12
C GLU A 282 6.64 13.67 -11.22
N PHE A 283 5.76 12.83 -11.75
CA PHE A 283 4.67 12.19 -11.02
C PHE A 283 4.32 10.85 -11.66
N MET A 284 3.53 10.05 -10.95
CA MET A 284 3.00 8.78 -11.47
C MET A 284 1.49 8.89 -11.65
N PHE A 285 1.00 8.57 -12.85
CA PHE A 285 -0.42 8.42 -13.11
C PHE A 285 -0.75 6.95 -13.21
N ILE A 286 -1.64 6.48 -12.34
CA ILE A 286 -2.12 5.10 -12.30
C ILE A 286 -3.57 5.09 -12.72
N ILE A 287 -3.93 4.25 -13.67
CA ILE A 287 -5.32 4.01 -14.05
C ILE A 287 -5.70 2.57 -13.76
N ALA A 288 -6.91 2.36 -13.29
CA ALA A 288 -7.44 1.04 -12.98
C ALA A 288 -8.84 0.84 -13.61
N GLY A 289 -9.15 -0.40 -14.00
CA GLY A 289 -10.44 -0.76 -14.56
C GLY A 289 -10.46 -2.13 -15.25
N TYR A 290 -11.46 -2.34 -16.09
CA TYR A 290 -11.53 -3.52 -16.96
C TYR A 290 -10.64 -3.32 -18.19
N GLU A 291 -9.99 -4.39 -18.64
CA GLU A 291 -9.02 -4.33 -19.74
C GLU A 291 -9.66 -3.80 -21.04
N ASP A 292 -10.75 -4.45 -21.46
CA ASP A 292 -11.45 -4.09 -22.69
C ASP A 292 -11.99 -2.65 -22.67
N ASP A 293 -12.49 -2.22 -21.52
CA ASP A 293 -13.05 -0.88 -21.35
C ASP A 293 -11.95 0.19 -21.36
N ILE A 294 -10.80 -0.04 -20.71
CA ILE A 294 -9.65 0.89 -20.77
C ILE A 294 -9.11 0.98 -22.19
N GLU A 295 -8.93 -0.15 -22.88
CA GLU A 295 -8.43 -0.18 -24.25
C GLU A 295 -9.37 0.54 -25.21
N ASN A 296 -10.67 0.24 -25.17
CA ASN A 296 -11.67 0.73 -26.12
C ASN A 296 -12.16 2.16 -25.79
N CYS A 297 -12.25 2.51 -24.50
CA CYS A 297 -12.82 3.78 -24.10
C CYS A 297 -11.77 4.87 -23.88
N LEU A 298 -10.67 4.56 -23.19
CA LEU A 298 -9.66 5.56 -22.81
C LEU A 298 -8.50 5.62 -23.79
N LEU A 299 -7.85 4.49 -24.07
CA LEU A 299 -6.64 4.45 -24.87
C LEU A 299 -6.92 4.57 -26.39
N ALA A 300 -8.12 4.20 -26.83
CA ALA A 300 -8.52 4.35 -28.23
C ALA A 300 -8.66 5.82 -28.65
N HIS A 301 -9.05 6.72 -27.73
CA HIS A 301 -9.19 8.14 -28.02
C HIS A 301 -7.86 8.83 -28.37
N ASN A 302 -6.75 8.34 -27.81
CA ASN A 302 -5.44 8.92 -28.10
C ASN A 302 -4.36 7.84 -28.17
N LYS A 303 -3.94 7.49 -29.39
CA LYS A 303 -2.87 6.50 -29.63
C LYS A 303 -1.54 6.86 -28.96
N GLY A 304 -1.29 8.14 -28.69
CA GLY A 304 -0.12 8.62 -27.98
C GLY A 304 -0.15 8.28 -26.49
N MET A 305 -1.33 8.21 -25.87
CA MET A 305 -1.49 7.92 -24.46
C MET A 305 -0.99 6.51 -24.09
N LYS A 306 -1.29 5.51 -24.92
CA LYS A 306 -0.83 4.13 -24.70
C LYS A 306 0.69 4.02 -24.56
N ARG A 307 1.45 4.83 -25.32
CA ARG A 307 2.93 4.81 -25.26
C ARG A 307 3.51 5.38 -23.98
N ARG A 308 2.73 6.14 -23.21
CA ARG A 308 3.16 6.75 -21.95
C ARG A 308 2.95 5.83 -20.76
N PHE A 309 2.04 4.86 -20.88
CA PHE A 309 1.86 3.79 -19.90
C PHE A 309 2.80 2.63 -20.22
N GLN A 310 3.99 2.65 -19.64
CA GLN A 310 5.01 1.62 -19.87
C GLN A 310 4.75 0.33 -19.08
N SER A 311 3.94 0.42 -18.03
CA SER A 311 3.63 -0.70 -17.16
C SER A 311 2.16 -1.04 -17.26
N HIS A 312 1.89 -2.28 -17.63
CA HIS A 312 0.53 -2.80 -17.71
C HIS A 312 0.46 -4.12 -16.94
N TYR A 313 -0.29 -4.13 -15.86
CA TYR A 313 -0.44 -5.27 -14.96
C TYR A 313 -1.88 -5.79 -15.00
N LYS A 314 -2.02 -7.04 -15.43
CA LYS A 314 -3.31 -7.74 -15.45
C LYS A 314 -3.45 -8.55 -14.16
N ILE A 315 -4.46 -8.22 -13.38
CA ILE A 315 -4.82 -8.95 -12.17
C ILE A 315 -5.92 -9.94 -12.54
N ASN A 316 -5.61 -11.22 -12.45
CA ASN A 316 -6.57 -12.27 -12.70
C ASN A 316 -7.52 -12.43 -11.50
N GLY A 317 -8.67 -13.06 -11.73
CA GLY A 317 -9.54 -13.50 -10.64
C GLY A 317 -8.87 -14.56 -9.78
N TYR A 318 -9.36 -14.73 -8.57
CA TYR A 318 -8.84 -15.72 -7.63
C TYR A 318 -9.42 -17.11 -7.89
N ASN A 319 -8.59 -18.13 -7.72
CA ASN A 319 -9.02 -19.53 -7.70
C ASN A 319 -9.60 -19.89 -6.32
N ALA A 320 -10.16 -21.11 -6.20
CA ALA A 320 -10.81 -21.55 -4.96
C ALA A 320 -9.84 -21.59 -3.75
N GLU A 321 -8.59 -21.97 -3.96
CA GLU A 321 -7.57 -21.99 -2.91
C GLU A 321 -7.23 -20.59 -2.41
N GLU A 322 -7.06 -19.64 -3.32
CA GLU A 322 -6.83 -18.24 -3.02
C GLU A 322 -8.04 -17.59 -2.30
N MET A 323 -9.26 -17.97 -2.70
CA MET A 323 -10.49 -17.52 -2.03
C MET A 323 -10.55 -18.00 -0.58
N VAL A 324 -10.12 -19.24 -0.30
CA VAL A 324 -9.99 -19.77 1.07
C VAL A 324 -8.97 -18.95 1.87
N GLU A 325 -7.82 -18.63 1.29
CA GLU A 325 -6.82 -17.81 1.99
C GLU A 325 -7.36 -16.41 2.31
N ILE A 326 -8.09 -15.78 1.36
CA ILE A 326 -8.77 -14.50 1.59
C ILE A 326 -9.78 -14.61 2.73
N PHE A 327 -10.58 -15.67 2.74
CA PHE A 327 -11.55 -15.93 3.79
C PHE A 327 -10.88 -16.09 5.15
N LEU A 328 -9.86 -16.96 5.25
CA LEU A 328 -9.11 -17.21 6.49
C LEU A 328 -8.40 -15.94 6.99
N GLN A 329 -7.83 -15.15 6.10
CA GLN A 329 -7.21 -13.88 6.45
C GLN A 329 -8.23 -12.88 7.01
N LYS A 330 -9.42 -12.77 6.40
CA LYS A 330 -10.48 -11.86 6.86
C LYS A 330 -11.06 -12.26 8.23
N ILE A 331 -11.35 -13.54 8.44
CA ILE A 331 -11.84 -14.00 9.75
C ILE A 331 -10.79 -13.81 10.86
N LYS A 332 -9.50 -14.06 10.55
CA LYS A 332 -8.39 -13.81 11.47
C LYS A 332 -8.25 -12.33 11.85
N GLN A 333 -8.39 -11.40 10.88
CA GLN A 333 -8.36 -9.96 11.13
C GLN A 333 -9.48 -9.52 12.09
N LEU A 334 -10.60 -10.21 12.09
CA LEU A 334 -11.74 -9.97 12.98
C LEU A 334 -11.67 -10.77 14.30
N ASN A 335 -10.55 -11.45 14.55
CA ASN A 335 -10.32 -12.33 15.71
C ASN A 335 -11.33 -13.49 15.79
N TYR A 336 -11.80 -14.00 14.65
CA TYR A 336 -12.56 -15.24 14.58
C TYR A 336 -11.63 -16.42 14.32
N THR A 337 -12.04 -17.60 14.78
CA THR A 337 -11.38 -18.88 14.54
C THR A 337 -12.31 -19.84 13.80
N THR A 338 -11.75 -20.89 13.23
CA THR A 338 -12.53 -21.97 12.62
C THR A 338 -11.75 -23.29 12.72
N ASP A 339 -12.47 -24.37 13.02
CA ASP A 339 -11.95 -25.74 13.02
C ASP A 339 -12.28 -26.48 11.72
N ILE A 340 -12.83 -25.78 10.72
CA ILE A 340 -13.18 -26.37 9.42
C ILE A 340 -11.89 -26.69 8.69
N SER A 341 -11.78 -27.93 8.21
CA SER A 341 -10.61 -28.33 7.44
C SER A 341 -10.47 -27.50 6.15
N ARG A 342 -9.23 -27.16 5.81
CA ARG A 342 -8.93 -26.38 4.59
C ARG A 342 -9.51 -27.02 3.33
N ASN A 343 -9.46 -28.35 3.22
CA ASN A 343 -9.99 -29.08 2.08
C ASN A 343 -11.49 -28.87 1.93
N LYS A 344 -12.25 -28.88 3.03
CA LYS A 344 -13.69 -28.63 3.01
C LYS A 344 -14.04 -27.20 2.58
N LEU A 345 -13.23 -26.22 2.98
CA LEU A 345 -13.37 -24.83 2.51
C LEU A 345 -13.04 -24.72 1.01
N ILE A 346 -11.98 -25.38 0.53
CA ILE A 346 -11.63 -25.40 -0.90
C ILE A 346 -12.78 -26.00 -1.74
N GLU A 347 -13.34 -27.11 -1.29
CA GLU A 347 -14.47 -27.75 -1.95
C GLU A 347 -15.68 -26.81 -2.03
N PHE A 348 -16.05 -26.17 -0.92
CA PHE A 348 -17.10 -25.18 -0.87
C PHE A 348 -16.89 -24.02 -1.86
N PHE A 349 -15.71 -23.40 -1.86
CA PHE A 349 -15.43 -22.31 -2.80
C PHE A 349 -15.33 -22.79 -4.25
N LYS A 350 -14.84 -23.99 -4.50
CA LYS A 350 -14.77 -24.59 -5.83
C LYS A 350 -16.15 -24.83 -6.44
N GLU A 351 -17.07 -25.38 -5.66
CA GLU A 351 -18.44 -25.63 -6.09
C GLU A 351 -19.23 -24.33 -6.34
N ASN A 352 -18.92 -23.28 -5.58
CA ASN A 352 -19.67 -22.03 -5.61
C ASN A 352 -18.91 -20.87 -6.27
N LEU A 353 -17.80 -21.13 -6.97
CA LEU A 353 -16.93 -20.08 -7.50
C LEU A 353 -17.65 -19.08 -8.42
N SER A 354 -18.60 -19.57 -9.21
CA SER A 354 -19.43 -18.74 -10.12
C SER A 354 -20.30 -17.70 -9.41
N SER A 355 -20.64 -17.93 -8.13
CA SER A 355 -21.42 -17.01 -7.31
C SER A 355 -20.59 -15.85 -6.74
N PHE A 356 -19.26 -15.98 -6.72
CA PHE A 356 -18.32 -14.96 -6.21
C PHE A 356 -17.80 -14.07 -7.33
N LYS A 357 -18.70 -13.33 -7.99
CA LYS A 357 -18.38 -12.47 -9.15
C LYS A 357 -17.41 -11.34 -8.82
N TYR A 358 -17.43 -10.86 -7.56
CA TYR A 358 -16.58 -9.78 -7.06
C TYR A 358 -15.50 -10.30 -6.10
N PHE A 359 -15.15 -11.57 -6.20
CA PHE A 359 -14.04 -12.21 -5.48
C PHE A 359 -13.91 -11.80 -4.01
N GLY A 360 -12.85 -11.05 -3.68
CA GLY A 360 -12.59 -10.60 -2.31
C GLY A 360 -13.71 -9.74 -1.70
N GLY A 361 -14.43 -8.97 -2.51
CA GLY A 361 -15.60 -8.22 -2.08
C GLY A 361 -16.76 -9.11 -1.67
N ASP A 362 -16.99 -10.20 -2.40
CA ASP A 362 -18.06 -11.14 -2.04
C ASP A 362 -17.67 -12.01 -0.85
N VAL A 363 -16.38 -12.37 -0.70
CA VAL A 363 -15.87 -13.00 0.54
C VAL A 363 -16.11 -12.09 1.75
N GLU A 364 -15.90 -10.79 1.61
CA GLU A 364 -16.15 -9.84 2.68
C GLU A 364 -17.65 -9.77 3.07
N LYS A 365 -18.55 -9.77 2.08
CA LYS A 365 -19.98 -9.85 2.32
C LYS A 365 -20.35 -11.17 3.03
N LEU A 366 -19.75 -12.29 2.59
CA LEU A 366 -19.95 -13.59 3.21
C LEU A 366 -19.50 -13.57 4.68
N VAL A 367 -18.31 -13.08 4.97
CA VAL A 367 -17.77 -12.99 6.34
C VAL A 367 -18.67 -12.10 7.21
N ASN A 368 -19.14 -10.97 6.68
CA ASN A 368 -20.04 -10.10 7.42
C ASN A 368 -21.39 -10.79 7.75
N GLU A 369 -21.97 -11.55 6.85
CA GLU A 369 -23.20 -12.31 7.11
C GLU A 369 -22.96 -13.46 8.11
N ILE A 370 -21.82 -14.16 7.99
CA ILE A 370 -21.39 -15.20 8.93
C ILE A 370 -21.35 -14.66 10.37
N LYS A 371 -20.82 -13.45 10.58
CA LYS A 371 -20.76 -12.81 11.91
C LYS A 371 -22.14 -12.71 12.56
N TYR A 372 -23.16 -12.31 11.81
CA TYR A 372 -24.51 -12.21 12.33
C TYR A 372 -25.08 -13.58 12.68
N ILE A 373 -24.91 -14.57 11.81
CA ILE A 373 -25.42 -15.93 12.02
C ILE A 373 -24.74 -16.59 13.21
N GLN A 374 -23.43 -16.48 13.28
CA GLN A 374 -22.62 -17.00 14.39
C GLN A 374 -23.06 -16.34 15.71
N CYS A 375 -23.23 -15.02 15.73
CA CYS A 375 -23.67 -14.29 16.92
C CYS A 375 -25.01 -14.81 17.45
N VAL A 376 -26.00 -15.01 16.56
CA VAL A 376 -27.31 -15.58 16.94
C VAL A 376 -27.16 -17.01 17.47
N ARG A 377 -26.31 -17.84 16.85
CA ARG A 377 -26.06 -19.23 17.27
C ARG A 377 -25.48 -19.29 18.68
N ILE A 378 -24.44 -18.50 18.96
CA ILE A 378 -23.78 -18.52 20.29
C ILE A 378 -24.70 -17.94 21.39
N PHE A 379 -25.48 -16.90 21.06
CA PHE A 379 -26.46 -16.35 21.97
C PHE A 379 -27.47 -17.41 22.42
N ASN A 380 -28.01 -18.19 21.49
CA ASN A 380 -28.98 -19.26 21.76
C ASN A 380 -28.36 -20.43 22.53
N GLN A 381 -27.06 -20.63 22.42
CA GLN A 381 -26.34 -21.73 23.12
C GLN A 381 -25.72 -21.28 24.42
N ASN A 382 -25.79 -19.98 24.76
CA ASN A 382 -25.11 -19.36 25.92
C ASN A 382 -23.61 -19.69 25.99
N ILE A 383 -22.93 -19.66 24.84
CA ILE A 383 -21.50 -19.94 24.70
C ILE A 383 -20.82 -18.64 24.31
N ASP A 384 -19.71 -18.30 24.95
CA ASP A 384 -18.83 -17.19 24.51
C ASP A 384 -17.70 -17.77 23.65
N SER A 385 -17.88 -17.80 22.35
CA SER A 385 -16.90 -18.35 21.41
C SER A 385 -16.94 -17.59 20.09
N LYS A 386 -15.78 -17.24 19.56
CA LYS A 386 -15.61 -16.67 18.21
C LYS A 386 -15.33 -17.74 17.15
N ASN A 387 -15.72 -18.99 17.39
CA ASN A 387 -15.53 -20.08 16.45
C ASN A 387 -16.65 -20.12 15.41
N ILE A 388 -16.24 -20.12 14.13
CA ILE A 388 -17.12 -20.27 12.95
C ILE A 388 -17.18 -21.75 12.60
N ILE A 389 -18.39 -22.29 12.48
CA ILE A 389 -18.65 -23.65 12.03
C ILE A 389 -19.18 -23.66 10.60
N PHE A 390 -19.10 -24.82 9.92
CA PHE A 390 -19.47 -24.91 8.51
C PHE A 390 -20.93 -24.53 8.23
N SER A 391 -21.85 -24.87 9.14
CA SER A 391 -23.26 -24.49 8.99
C SER A 391 -23.50 -22.96 9.05
N ASP A 392 -22.60 -22.19 9.67
CA ASP A 392 -22.70 -20.72 9.64
C ASP A 392 -22.39 -20.22 8.24
N ILE A 393 -21.41 -20.83 7.54
CA ILE A 393 -21.03 -20.50 6.16
C ILE A 393 -22.16 -20.84 5.19
N GLU A 394 -22.73 -22.05 5.28
CA GLU A 394 -23.81 -22.49 4.41
C GLU A 394 -25.05 -21.59 4.53
N LYS A 395 -25.47 -21.26 5.76
CA LYS A 395 -26.59 -20.36 6.01
C LYS A 395 -26.34 -18.95 5.49
N ALA A 396 -25.12 -18.42 5.68
CA ALA A 396 -24.75 -17.11 5.18
C ALA A 396 -24.78 -17.08 3.66
N PHE A 397 -24.22 -18.09 3.02
CA PHE A 397 -24.16 -18.19 1.56
C PHE A 397 -25.58 -18.31 0.95
N THR A 398 -26.43 -19.18 1.50
CA THR A 398 -27.84 -19.32 1.07
C THR A 398 -28.58 -17.99 1.16
N LYS A 399 -28.43 -17.26 2.28
CA LYS A 399 -29.07 -15.96 2.48
C LYS A 399 -28.61 -14.90 1.47
N LEU A 400 -27.33 -14.90 1.11
CA LEU A 400 -26.80 -13.97 0.11
C LEU A 400 -27.31 -14.29 -1.30
N ASN A 401 -27.42 -15.56 -1.66
CA ASN A 401 -27.93 -15.98 -2.98
C ASN A 401 -29.39 -15.68 -3.15
N ILE A 402 -30.26 -15.88 -2.13
CA ILE A 402 -31.67 -15.50 -2.17
C ILE A 402 -31.83 -14.00 -2.42
N LYS A 403 -31.04 -13.14 -1.75
CA LYS A 403 -31.09 -11.68 -1.96
C LYS A 403 -30.65 -11.25 -3.38
N ASN A 404 -29.76 -12.00 -4.02
CA ASN A 404 -29.36 -11.71 -5.39
C ASN A 404 -30.44 -12.08 -6.42
N ASP A 405 -31.22 -13.13 -6.18
CA ASP A 405 -32.33 -13.54 -7.04
C ASP A 405 -33.53 -12.58 -6.92
N ASP A 406 -33.87 -12.11 -5.72
CA ASP A 406 -34.94 -11.14 -5.50
C ASP A 406 -34.64 -9.74 -6.11
N SER A 407 -33.35 -9.35 -6.23
CA SER A 407 -32.98 -8.07 -6.85
C SER A 407 -33.27 -8.01 -8.36
N HIS A 408 -33.36 -9.16 -9.02
CA HIS A 408 -33.76 -9.25 -10.43
C HIS A 408 -35.30 -9.19 -10.63
N LEU A 409 -36.09 -9.55 -9.62
CA LEU A 409 -37.54 -9.50 -9.66
C LEU A 409 -38.12 -8.10 -9.37
N SER A 410 -37.42 -7.27 -8.59
CA SER A 410 -37.87 -5.91 -8.24
C SER A 410 -37.66 -4.86 -9.35
N LEU A 411 -36.99 -5.19 -10.46
CA LEU A 411 -36.83 -4.31 -11.63
C LEU A 411 -37.95 -4.44 -12.68
N TYR A 412 -38.92 -5.34 -12.46
CA TYR A 412 -40.06 -5.58 -13.35
C TYR A 412 -41.42 -5.48 -12.65
N ALA A 413 -41.49 -4.88 -11.46
CA ALA A 413 -42.74 -4.59 -10.76
C ALA A 413 -43.05 -3.10 -10.75
#